data_c08c9677c1432378614647cbdac3706f
#
_entry.id   c08c9677c1432378614647cbdac3706f
#
_cell.length_a   1.000
_cell.length_b   1.000
_cell.length_c   1.000
_cell.angle_alpha   90.00
_cell.angle_beta   90.00
_cell.angle_gamma   90.00
#
_symmetry.space_group_name_H-M   'P 1'
#
loop_
_entity.id
_entity.type
_entity.pdbx_description
1 polymer ?
#
loop_
_entity_poly.entity_id
_entity_poly.type
_entity_poly.pdbx_seq_one_letter_code
_entity_poly.pdbx_strand_id
1 'polypeptide(L)'
;FSIAKFFGMKPESYQITSIPEINIQSVLQVVLLSALCAIISMAFCFIIHKTTTLYKKRLKNQYLRIFVGGILIVLLTVIMQTHDYNGAGMDIVAKALGGKTIHPTAFLFKIIFTSMTLAAGFKGGEIVPSFFIGATFGNVTGSLLGLHPSFGAAIGLISVFCGVVNCPIASLLLSIELFGDQGLILFCLAC
;
A
#
# COMPACT_ATOMS: atom_id res chain seq x y z
N PHE A 1 -22.26 2.44 -1.13
CA PHE A 1 -22.38 1.13 -1.79
C PHE A 1 -23.74 0.99 -2.52
N SER A 2 -24.87 1.08 -1.83
CA SER A 2 -26.22 0.90 -2.42
C SER A 2 -26.53 1.89 -3.54
N ILE A 3 -26.18 3.16 -3.38
CA ILE A 3 -26.38 4.22 -4.38
C ILE A 3 -25.51 3.97 -5.62
N ALA A 4 -24.25 3.61 -5.45
CA ALA A 4 -23.34 3.30 -6.56
C ALA A 4 -23.83 2.10 -7.37
N LYS A 5 -24.36 1.07 -6.70
CA LYS A 5 -24.96 -0.10 -7.33
C LYS A 5 -26.24 0.26 -8.12
N PHE A 6 -27.05 1.19 -7.60
CA PHE A 6 -28.23 1.70 -8.30
C PHE A 6 -27.86 2.38 -9.62
N PHE A 7 -26.73 3.10 -9.67
CA PHE A 7 -26.20 3.72 -10.88
C PHE A 7 -25.36 2.75 -11.78
N GLY A 8 -25.41 1.45 -11.50
CA GLY A 8 -24.73 0.44 -12.33
C GLY A 8 -23.22 0.38 -12.17
N MET A 9 -22.65 1.08 -11.19
CA MET A 9 -21.22 0.98 -10.88
C MET A 9 -20.95 -0.34 -10.16
N LYS A 10 -20.05 -1.16 -10.71
CA LYS A 10 -19.59 -2.38 -10.05
C LYS A 10 -18.50 -2.00 -9.06
N PRO A 11 -18.59 -2.42 -7.78
CA PRO A 11 -17.49 -2.24 -6.84
C PRO A 11 -16.27 -3.03 -7.32
N GLU A 12 -15.09 -2.47 -7.14
CA GLU A 12 -13.87 -3.23 -7.35
C GLU A 12 -13.77 -4.29 -6.25
N SER A 13 -13.84 -5.55 -6.64
CA SER A 13 -13.65 -6.68 -5.74
C SER A 13 -12.52 -7.55 -6.28
N TYR A 14 -11.61 -7.94 -5.40
CA TYR A 14 -10.50 -8.80 -5.73
C TYR A 14 -10.73 -10.18 -5.13
N GLN A 15 -10.62 -11.22 -5.96
CA GLN A 15 -10.72 -12.59 -5.47
C GLN A 15 -9.36 -13.03 -4.91
N ILE A 16 -9.34 -13.42 -3.65
CA ILE A 16 -8.17 -14.04 -3.03
C ILE A 16 -8.11 -15.49 -3.49
N THR A 17 -7.00 -15.88 -4.07
CA THR A 17 -6.85 -17.23 -4.68
C THR A 17 -6.88 -18.34 -3.64
N SER A 18 -6.37 -18.10 -2.44
CA SER A 18 -6.31 -19.11 -1.36
C SER A 18 -6.28 -18.42 -0.01
N ILE A 19 -7.23 -18.77 0.83
CA ILE A 19 -7.27 -18.34 2.24
C ILE A 19 -6.82 -19.54 3.07
N PRO A 20 -5.83 -19.39 3.96
CA PRO A 20 -5.38 -20.49 4.80
C PRO A 20 -6.45 -20.87 5.82
N GLU A 21 -6.50 -22.14 6.17
CA GLU A 21 -7.31 -22.60 7.29
C GLU A 21 -6.84 -21.94 8.59
N ILE A 22 -7.79 -21.70 9.49
CA ILE A 22 -7.49 -21.06 10.79
C ILE A 22 -6.80 -22.08 11.70
N ASN A 23 -5.48 -22.12 11.58
CA ASN A 23 -4.58 -22.92 12.41
C ASN A 23 -3.66 -21.98 13.20
N ILE A 24 -3.11 -22.47 14.32
CA ILE A 24 -2.16 -21.70 15.14
C ILE A 24 -0.99 -21.19 14.28
N GLN A 25 -0.53 -21.98 13.32
CA GLN A 25 0.53 -21.58 12.40
C GLN A 25 0.11 -20.40 11.51
N SER A 26 -1.08 -20.46 10.90
CA SER A 26 -1.59 -19.38 10.04
C SER A 26 -1.81 -18.08 10.83
N VAL A 27 -2.33 -18.20 12.05
CA VAL A 27 -2.51 -17.05 12.96
C VAL A 27 -1.16 -16.42 13.29
N LEU A 28 -0.14 -17.21 13.63
CA LEU A 28 1.19 -16.71 13.93
C LEU A 28 1.84 -16.00 12.72
N GLN A 29 1.69 -16.60 11.53
CA GLN A 29 2.18 -16.00 10.27
C GLN A 29 1.51 -14.66 9.98
N VAL A 30 0.19 -14.54 10.16
CA VAL A 30 -0.56 -13.30 9.96
C VAL A 30 -0.15 -12.25 10.98
N VAL A 31 -0.03 -12.60 12.26
CA VAL A 31 0.43 -11.67 13.31
C VAL A 31 1.84 -11.14 13.01
N LEU A 32 2.74 -12.03 12.60
CA LEU A 32 4.11 -11.61 12.25
C LEU A 32 4.13 -10.70 11.02
N LEU A 33 3.35 -11.04 9.99
CA LEU A 33 3.21 -10.20 8.79
C LEU A 33 2.65 -8.83 9.14
N SER A 34 1.62 -8.77 9.99
CA SER A 34 0.98 -7.52 10.41
C SER A 34 1.92 -6.65 11.24
N ALA A 35 2.73 -7.24 12.11
CA ALA A 35 3.76 -6.52 12.86
C ALA A 35 4.81 -5.89 11.92
N LEU A 36 5.24 -6.62 10.89
CA LEU A 36 6.14 -6.07 9.87
C LEU A 36 5.47 -4.96 9.05
N CYS A 37 4.19 -5.11 8.70
CA CYS A 37 3.40 -4.07 8.03
C CYS A 37 3.27 -2.81 8.90
N ALA A 38 3.09 -2.95 10.21
CA ALA A 38 3.07 -1.83 11.14
C ALA A 38 4.39 -1.04 11.12
N ILE A 39 5.53 -1.73 11.09
CA ILE A 39 6.85 -1.09 10.98
C ILE A 39 6.97 -0.32 9.65
N ILE A 40 6.53 -0.92 8.53
CA ILE A 40 6.54 -0.26 7.22
C ILE A 40 5.63 0.95 7.18
N SER A 41 4.43 0.89 7.78
CA SER A 41 3.51 2.03 7.86
C SER A 41 4.09 3.20 8.66
N MET A 42 4.71 2.92 9.80
CA MET A 42 5.43 3.93 10.59
C MET A 42 6.60 4.54 9.81
N ALA A 43 7.39 3.70 9.13
CA ALA A 43 8.50 4.17 8.30
C ALA A 43 8.00 5.07 7.15
N PHE A 44 6.92 4.70 6.49
CA PHE A 44 6.29 5.48 5.42
C PHE A 44 5.84 6.86 5.91
N CYS A 45 5.08 6.93 7.00
CA CYS A 45 4.65 8.20 7.60
C CYS A 45 5.84 9.06 8.03
N PHE A 46 6.85 8.45 8.66
CA PHE A 46 8.07 9.14 9.09
C PHE A 46 8.85 9.74 7.90
N ILE A 47 9.02 8.97 6.83
CA ILE A 47 9.72 9.41 5.61
C ILE A 47 8.99 10.58 4.96
N ILE A 48 7.67 10.50 4.81
CA ILE A 48 6.86 11.61 4.26
C ILE A 48 7.05 12.88 5.09
N HIS A 49 6.91 12.78 6.41
CA HIS A 49 7.04 13.93 7.31
C HIS A 49 8.43 14.56 7.26
N LYS A 50 9.47 13.73 7.34
CA LYS A 50 10.86 14.16 7.30
C LYS A 50 11.23 14.80 5.96
N THR A 51 10.82 14.18 4.85
CA THR A 51 11.06 14.70 3.52
C THR A 51 10.35 16.04 3.30
N THR A 52 9.09 16.14 3.71
CA THR A 52 8.30 17.39 3.64
C THR A 52 8.95 18.51 4.45
N THR A 53 9.41 18.22 5.65
CA THR A 53 10.09 19.19 6.51
C THR A 53 11.42 19.64 5.88
N LEU A 54 12.19 18.71 5.32
CA LEU A 54 13.45 19.01 4.64
C LEU A 54 13.26 19.92 3.43
N TYR A 55 12.27 19.61 2.59
CA TYR A 55 11.94 20.42 1.40
C TYR A 55 11.50 21.83 1.80
N LYS A 56 10.62 21.97 2.80
CA LYS A 56 10.18 23.27 3.32
C LYS A 56 11.35 24.08 3.90
N LYS A 57 12.28 23.44 4.56
CA LYS A 57 13.45 24.11 5.15
C LYS A 57 14.48 24.55 4.11
N ARG A 58 14.71 23.72 3.08
CA ARG A 58 15.70 24.00 2.02
C ARG A 58 15.17 24.89 0.92
N LEU A 59 13.91 24.73 0.55
CA LEU A 59 13.26 25.40 -0.56
C LEU A 59 12.06 26.19 -0.05
N LYS A 60 12.31 27.42 0.44
CA LYS A 60 11.28 28.31 0.99
C LYS A 60 10.26 28.74 -0.05
N ASN A 61 10.70 28.93 -1.31
CA ASN A 61 9.82 29.31 -2.42
C ASN A 61 9.04 28.07 -2.91
N GLN A 62 7.71 28.13 -2.86
CA GLN A 62 6.82 27.04 -3.26
C GLN A 62 6.98 26.66 -4.75
N TYR A 63 7.13 27.65 -5.63
CA TYR A 63 7.29 27.40 -7.05
C TYR A 63 8.61 26.68 -7.36
N LEU A 64 9.70 27.11 -6.72
CA LEU A 64 11.00 26.44 -6.86
C LEU A 64 10.95 25.01 -6.31
N ARG A 65 10.22 24.78 -5.23
CA ARG A 65 10.07 23.45 -4.62
C ARG A 65 9.34 22.49 -5.56
N ILE A 66 8.24 22.94 -6.21
CA ILE A 66 7.50 22.13 -7.18
C ILE A 66 8.37 21.85 -8.40
N PHE A 67 9.09 22.85 -8.92
CA PHE A 67 9.96 22.69 -10.09
C PHE A 67 11.10 21.68 -9.83
N VAL A 68 11.83 21.85 -8.74
CA VAL A 68 12.92 20.93 -8.35
C VAL A 68 12.37 19.52 -8.07
N GLY A 69 11.24 19.42 -7.37
CA GLY A 69 10.60 18.13 -7.10
C GLY A 69 10.18 17.43 -8.38
N GLY A 70 9.59 18.16 -9.33
CA GLY A 70 9.22 17.63 -10.65
C GLY A 70 10.42 17.09 -11.42
N ILE A 71 11.53 17.84 -11.47
CA ILE A 71 12.78 17.39 -12.12
C ILE A 71 13.29 16.12 -11.47
N LEU A 72 13.32 16.05 -10.15
CA LEU A 72 13.80 14.86 -9.42
C LEU A 72 12.93 13.62 -9.70
N ILE A 73 11.60 13.78 -9.75
CA ILE A 73 10.68 12.67 -10.07
C ILE A 73 10.92 12.17 -11.50
N VAL A 74 11.05 13.09 -12.48
CA VAL A 74 11.35 12.73 -13.87
C VAL A 74 12.69 12.01 -13.97
N LEU A 75 13.72 12.54 -13.34
CA LEU A 75 15.06 11.94 -13.34
C LEU A 75 15.03 10.54 -12.72
N LEU A 76 14.33 10.35 -11.61
CA LEU A 76 14.16 9.04 -10.97
C LEU A 76 13.41 8.06 -11.88
N THR A 77 12.37 8.53 -12.59
CA THR A 77 11.61 7.71 -13.55
C THR A 77 12.49 7.26 -14.71
N VAL A 78 13.34 8.17 -15.25
CA VAL A 78 14.27 7.85 -16.34
C VAL A 78 15.32 6.85 -15.88
N ILE A 79 15.87 7.01 -14.67
CA ILE A 79 16.85 6.08 -14.12
C ILE A 79 16.26 4.69 -13.94
N MET A 80 15.02 4.62 -13.44
CA MET A 80 14.32 3.36 -13.19
C MET A 80 13.81 2.70 -14.48
N GLN A 81 13.73 3.42 -15.58
CA GLN A 81 13.20 2.97 -16.88
C GLN A 81 11.79 2.36 -16.81
N THR A 82 11.03 2.68 -15.77
CA THR A 82 9.67 2.18 -15.57
C THR A 82 8.75 3.32 -15.09
N HIS A 83 7.48 3.25 -15.52
CA HIS A 83 6.43 4.14 -15.07
C HIS A 83 5.55 3.51 -13.97
N ASP A 84 5.88 2.31 -13.51
CA ASP A 84 5.08 1.51 -12.58
C ASP A 84 4.87 2.19 -11.22
N TYR A 85 5.80 3.05 -10.83
CA TYR A 85 5.75 3.76 -9.53
C TYR A 85 5.11 5.14 -9.64
N ASN A 86 4.83 5.62 -10.86
CA ASN A 86 4.14 6.88 -11.11
C ASN A 86 2.62 6.68 -10.98
N GLY A 87 1.92 7.71 -10.50
CA GLY A 87 0.46 7.65 -10.32
C GLY A 87 0.01 6.62 -9.27
N ALA A 88 -1.16 6.04 -9.45
CA ALA A 88 -1.79 5.11 -8.50
C ALA A 88 -1.10 3.75 -8.41
N GLY A 89 -0.72 3.16 -9.57
CA GLY A 89 -0.11 1.84 -9.66
C GLY A 89 -1.06 0.69 -9.35
N MET A 90 -2.37 0.87 -9.59
CA MET A 90 -3.39 -0.16 -9.28
C MET A 90 -3.19 -1.46 -10.07
N ASP A 91 -2.58 -1.40 -11.26
CA ASP A 91 -2.26 -2.59 -12.04
C ASP A 91 -1.28 -3.53 -11.30
N ILE A 92 -0.32 -2.96 -10.57
CA ILE A 92 0.63 -3.73 -9.75
C ILE A 92 -0.06 -4.27 -8.51
N VAL A 93 -0.95 -3.49 -7.89
CA VAL A 93 -1.79 -3.95 -6.77
C VAL A 93 -2.63 -5.15 -7.21
N ALA A 94 -3.30 -5.06 -8.36
CA ALA A 94 -4.09 -6.16 -8.91
C ALA A 94 -3.24 -7.40 -9.22
N LYS A 95 -2.02 -7.22 -9.76
CA LYS A 95 -1.06 -8.32 -9.98
C LYS A 95 -0.65 -8.98 -8.66
N ALA A 96 -0.36 -8.17 -7.62
CA ALA A 96 0.02 -8.67 -6.30
C ALA A 96 -1.10 -9.47 -5.64
N LEU A 97 -2.34 -8.94 -5.69
CA LEU A 97 -3.55 -9.62 -5.20
C LEU A 97 -3.89 -10.88 -6.01
N GLY A 98 -3.58 -10.89 -7.30
CA GLY A 98 -3.68 -12.08 -8.14
C GLY A 98 -2.60 -13.14 -7.90
N GLY A 99 -1.74 -12.97 -6.89
CA GLY A 99 -0.70 -13.95 -6.54
C GLY A 99 0.48 -14.00 -7.50
N LYS A 100 0.62 -13.04 -8.42
CA LYS A 100 1.77 -12.96 -9.31
C LYS A 100 3.01 -12.46 -8.56
N THR A 101 4.17 -12.89 -8.99
CA THR A 101 5.45 -12.43 -8.43
C THR A 101 5.66 -10.95 -8.73
N ILE A 102 5.96 -10.18 -7.70
CA ILE A 102 6.23 -8.75 -7.76
C ILE A 102 7.71 -8.51 -7.45
N HIS A 103 8.27 -7.44 -8.00
CA HIS A 103 9.65 -7.07 -7.70
C HIS A 103 9.80 -6.78 -6.19
N PRO A 104 10.74 -7.42 -5.48
CA PRO A 104 10.83 -7.33 -4.02
C PRO A 104 11.01 -5.92 -3.47
N THR A 105 11.58 -5.02 -4.26
CA THR A 105 11.85 -3.62 -3.86
C THR A 105 10.76 -2.63 -4.29
N ALA A 106 9.67 -3.11 -4.90
CA ALA A 106 8.61 -2.24 -5.44
C ALA A 106 8.01 -1.31 -4.37
N PHE A 107 7.78 -1.82 -3.16
CA PHE A 107 7.26 -1.02 -2.05
C PHE A 107 8.22 0.12 -1.64
N LEU A 108 9.54 -0.11 -1.65
CA LEU A 108 10.55 0.91 -1.31
C LEU A 108 10.53 2.05 -2.34
N PHE A 109 10.54 1.72 -3.62
CA PHE A 109 10.46 2.73 -4.67
C PHE A 109 9.17 3.55 -4.56
N LYS A 110 8.05 2.91 -4.28
CA LYS A 110 6.78 3.62 -4.08
C LYS A 110 6.85 4.59 -2.91
N ILE A 111 7.45 4.21 -1.79
CA ILE A 111 7.67 5.09 -0.63
C ILE A 111 8.48 6.32 -1.05
N ILE A 112 9.58 6.13 -1.79
CA ILE A 112 10.44 7.22 -2.25
C ILE A 112 9.69 8.16 -3.19
N PHE A 113 9.06 7.64 -4.25
CA PHE A 113 8.32 8.45 -5.21
C PHE A 113 7.20 9.25 -4.54
N THR A 114 6.41 8.60 -3.68
CA THR A 114 5.30 9.26 -2.97
C THR A 114 5.80 10.35 -2.03
N SER A 115 6.83 10.06 -1.23
CA SER A 115 7.37 11.03 -0.29
C SER A 115 7.96 12.25 -0.99
N MET A 116 8.64 12.06 -2.13
CA MET A 116 9.18 13.18 -2.93
C MET A 116 8.06 14.00 -3.57
N THR A 117 7.04 13.34 -4.12
CA THR A 117 5.89 14.00 -4.76
C THR A 117 5.13 14.88 -3.76
N LEU A 118 4.78 14.33 -2.60
CA LEU A 118 4.05 15.06 -1.55
C LEU A 118 4.92 16.18 -0.95
N ALA A 119 6.21 15.94 -0.71
CA ALA A 119 7.13 16.92 -0.18
C ALA A 119 7.36 18.10 -1.14
N ALA A 120 7.34 17.85 -2.45
CA ALA A 120 7.44 18.89 -3.46
C ALA A 120 6.24 19.84 -3.45
N GLY A 121 5.09 19.40 -2.90
CA GLY A 121 3.87 20.20 -2.81
C GLY A 121 2.84 19.86 -3.89
N PHE A 122 3.04 18.79 -4.63
CA PHE A 122 1.99 18.25 -5.49
C PHE A 122 0.82 17.78 -4.64
N LYS A 123 -0.41 18.09 -5.07
CA LYS A 123 -1.61 17.60 -4.39
C LYS A 123 -1.76 16.11 -4.67
N GLY A 124 -1.78 15.32 -3.61
CA GLY A 124 -1.95 13.86 -3.66
C GLY A 124 -2.38 13.34 -2.30
N GLY A 125 -2.76 12.07 -2.25
CA GLY A 125 -3.17 11.37 -1.02
C GLY A 125 -2.18 10.28 -0.64
N GLU A 126 -2.21 9.88 0.62
CA GLU A 126 -1.39 8.81 1.19
C GLU A 126 -2.09 7.44 1.07
N ILE A 127 -3.41 7.43 0.85
CA ILE A 127 -4.26 6.23 0.86
C ILE A 127 -3.88 5.26 -0.26
N VAL A 128 -3.91 5.73 -1.51
CA VAL A 128 -3.62 4.86 -2.66
C VAL A 128 -2.18 4.33 -2.65
N PRO A 129 -1.15 5.16 -2.36
CA PRO A 129 0.20 4.65 -2.15
C PRO A 129 0.31 3.62 -1.02
N SER A 130 -0.47 3.76 0.08
CA SER A 130 -0.45 2.76 1.16
C SER A 130 -0.97 1.40 0.71
N PHE A 131 -2.00 1.36 -0.16
CA PHE A 131 -2.46 0.12 -0.78
C PHE A 131 -1.38 -0.56 -1.60
N PHE A 132 -0.68 0.22 -2.43
CA PHE A 132 0.43 -0.29 -3.24
C PHE A 132 1.54 -0.86 -2.37
N ILE A 133 2.00 -0.08 -1.38
CA ILE A 133 3.07 -0.48 -0.46
C ILE A 133 2.66 -1.75 0.29
N GLY A 134 1.45 -1.77 0.84
CA GLY A 134 0.92 -2.89 1.60
C GLY A 134 0.78 -4.16 0.75
N ALA A 135 0.18 -4.06 -0.43
CA ALA A 135 -0.01 -5.20 -1.32
C ALA A 135 1.32 -5.78 -1.81
N THR A 136 2.27 -4.93 -2.24
CA THR A 136 3.57 -5.40 -2.74
C THR A 136 4.46 -5.95 -1.63
N PHE A 137 4.52 -5.30 -0.47
CA PHE A 137 5.25 -5.78 0.70
C PHE A 137 4.65 -7.07 1.24
N GLY A 138 3.31 -7.13 1.37
CA GLY A 138 2.60 -8.30 1.85
C GLY A 138 2.71 -9.51 0.92
N ASN A 139 2.73 -9.30 -0.40
CA ASN A 139 2.95 -10.35 -1.39
C ASN A 139 4.32 -11.03 -1.19
N VAL A 140 5.39 -10.22 -1.10
CA VAL A 140 6.76 -10.71 -0.94
C VAL A 140 6.97 -11.35 0.43
N THR A 141 6.62 -10.62 1.51
CA THR A 141 6.87 -11.07 2.88
C THR A 141 5.95 -12.24 3.26
N GLY A 142 4.69 -12.20 2.80
CA GLY A 142 3.75 -13.31 3.00
C GLY A 142 4.27 -14.61 2.38
N SER A 143 4.82 -14.52 1.16
CA SER A 143 5.46 -15.67 0.49
C SER A 143 6.64 -16.23 1.30
N LEU A 144 7.48 -15.35 1.86
CA LEU A 144 8.60 -15.77 2.71
C LEU A 144 8.15 -16.44 4.02
N LEU A 145 7.00 -16.02 4.54
CA LEU A 145 6.40 -16.62 5.75
C LEU A 145 5.61 -17.92 5.46
N GLY A 146 5.51 -18.32 4.18
CA GLY A 146 4.78 -19.52 3.77
C GLY A 146 3.27 -19.32 3.56
N LEU A 147 2.80 -18.07 3.52
CA LEU A 147 1.44 -17.72 3.12
C LEU A 147 1.35 -17.66 1.59
N HIS A 148 0.15 -17.93 1.05
CA HIS A 148 -0.09 -17.74 -0.38
C HIS A 148 0.12 -16.26 -0.74
N PRO A 149 0.85 -15.92 -1.84
CA PRO A 149 1.20 -14.54 -2.20
C PRO A 149 -0.01 -13.61 -2.30
N SER A 150 -1.13 -14.10 -2.84
CA SER A 150 -2.40 -13.35 -2.95
C SER A 150 -2.96 -12.97 -1.58
N PHE A 151 -2.97 -13.92 -0.64
CA PHE A 151 -3.46 -13.68 0.71
C PHE A 151 -2.51 -12.75 1.49
N GLY A 152 -1.19 -12.97 1.37
CA GLY A 152 -0.18 -12.07 1.95
C GLY A 152 -0.33 -10.64 1.45
N ALA A 153 -0.60 -10.45 0.14
CA ALA A 153 -0.86 -9.13 -0.44
C ALA A 153 -2.13 -8.48 0.14
N ALA A 154 -3.21 -9.24 0.34
CA ALA A 154 -4.46 -8.74 0.89
C ALA A 154 -4.29 -8.32 2.37
N ILE A 155 -3.66 -9.15 3.20
CA ILE A 155 -3.34 -8.81 4.59
C ILE A 155 -2.42 -7.58 4.64
N GLY A 156 -1.37 -7.53 3.83
CA GLY A 156 -0.45 -6.41 3.78
C GLY A 156 -1.13 -5.10 3.38
N LEU A 157 -2.02 -5.14 2.38
CA LEU A 157 -2.80 -3.97 1.94
C LEU A 157 -3.60 -3.38 3.11
N ILE A 158 -4.38 -4.21 3.80
CA ILE A 158 -5.24 -3.77 4.90
C ILE A 158 -4.42 -3.31 6.11
N SER A 159 -3.37 -4.06 6.48
CA SER A 159 -2.53 -3.72 7.65
C SER A 159 -1.77 -2.42 7.48
N VAL A 160 -1.14 -2.20 6.30
CA VAL A 160 -0.42 -0.94 6.04
C VAL A 160 -1.40 0.23 5.96
N PHE A 161 -2.54 0.04 5.31
CA PHE A 161 -3.59 1.07 5.28
C PHE A 161 -4.08 1.42 6.68
N CYS A 162 -4.38 0.40 7.51
CA CYS A 162 -4.77 0.60 8.91
C CYS A 162 -3.73 1.41 9.68
N GLY A 163 -2.44 1.07 9.55
CA GLY A 163 -1.36 1.76 10.24
C GLY A 163 -1.13 3.20 9.75
N VAL A 164 -1.34 3.48 8.46
CA VAL A 164 -1.20 4.84 7.88
C VAL A 164 -2.36 5.75 8.28
N VAL A 165 -3.59 5.25 8.17
CA VAL A 165 -4.81 6.06 8.43
C VAL A 165 -5.18 6.07 9.90
N ASN A 166 -4.68 5.10 10.68
CA ASN A 166 -5.00 4.90 12.10
C ASN A 166 -6.51 4.74 12.35
N CYS A 167 -7.19 3.98 11.49
CA CYS A 167 -8.64 3.76 11.51
C CYS A 167 -8.96 2.27 11.34
N PRO A 168 -8.85 1.43 12.38
CA PRO A 168 -9.05 -0.01 12.28
C PRO A 168 -10.45 -0.41 11.80
N ILE A 169 -11.49 0.27 12.27
CA ILE A 169 -12.87 -0.03 11.86
C ILE A 169 -13.07 0.22 10.36
N ALA A 170 -12.55 1.34 9.84
CA ALA A 170 -12.65 1.64 8.41
C ALA A 170 -11.84 0.64 7.57
N SER A 171 -10.70 0.17 8.08
CA SER A 171 -9.86 -0.83 7.42
C SER A 171 -10.54 -2.19 7.35
N LEU A 172 -11.25 -2.60 8.41
CA LEU A 172 -12.06 -3.81 8.41
C LEU A 172 -13.24 -3.73 7.43
N LEU A 173 -13.95 -2.60 7.40
CA LEU A 173 -15.02 -2.40 6.42
C LEU A 173 -14.49 -2.46 4.99
N LEU A 174 -13.32 -1.86 4.75
CA LEU A 174 -12.64 -1.93 3.46
C LEU A 174 -12.26 -3.38 3.09
N SER A 175 -11.81 -4.19 4.06
CA SER A 175 -11.47 -5.59 3.79
C SER A 175 -12.70 -6.39 3.34
N ILE A 176 -13.86 -6.15 3.95
CA ILE A 176 -15.13 -6.78 3.56
C ILE A 176 -15.55 -6.32 2.15
N GLU A 177 -15.37 -5.03 1.85
CA GLU A 177 -15.74 -4.48 0.54
C GLU A 177 -14.86 -5.02 -0.59
N LEU A 178 -13.54 -5.12 -0.37
CA LEU A 178 -12.59 -5.55 -1.39
C LEU A 178 -12.52 -7.08 -1.54
N PHE A 179 -12.61 -7.83 -0.45
CA PHE A 179 -12.32 -9.28 -0.41
C PHE A 179 -13.51 -10.13 0.01
N GLY A 180 -14.63 -9.52 0.42
CA GLY A 180 -15.77 -10.23 0.98
C GLY A 180 -15.58 -10.59 2.45
N ASP A 181 -16.45 -11.49 2.93
CA ASP A 181 -16.47 -11.94 4.32
C ASP A 181 -15.47 -13.09 4.62
N GLN A 182 -14.90 -13.68 3.58
CA GLN A 182 -13.96 -14.79 3.71
C GLN A 182 -12.65 -14.31 4.34
N GLY A 183 -12.28 -14.93 5.45
CA GLY A 183 -11.05 -14.60 6.16
C GLY A 183 -11.14 -13.38 7.08
N LEU A 184 -12.32 -12.85 7.37
CA LEU A 184 -12.54 -11.65 8.20
C LEU A 184 -11.82 -11.74 9.56
N ILE A 185 -11.80 -12.90 10.20
CA ILE A 185 -11.08 -13.12 11.47
C ILE A 185 -9.59 -12.80 11.33
N LEU A 186 -8.97 -13.22 10.21
CA LEU A 186 -7.56 -12.98 9.97
C LEU A 186 -7.29 -11.51 9.63
N PHE A 187 -8.24 -10.82 8.97
CA PHE A 187 -8.16 -9.37 8.76
C PHE A 187 -8.36 -8.58 10.06
N CYS A 188 -9.22 -9.05 10.97
CA CYS A 188 -9.36 -8.46 12.30
C CYS A 188 -8.05 -8.55 13.12
N LEU A 189 -7.32 -9.65 12.99
CA LEU A 189 -6.02 -9.81 13.64
C LEU A 189 -4.93 -8.92 12.99
N ALA A 190 -5.12 -8.53 11.75
CA ALA A 190 -4.17 -7.77 10.97
C ALA A 190 -4.32 -6.24 11.14
N CYS A 191 -5.43 -5.75 11.66
CA CYS A 191 -5.71 -4.37 11.97
C CYS A 191 -5.35 -3.97 13.40
#